data_09390d1bdb7667445664cdf98c37e1f9
#
_entry.id   09390d1bdb7667445664cdf98c37e1f9
#
_cell.length_a   1.000
_cell.length_b   1.000
_cell.length_c   1.000
_cell.angle_alpha   90.00
_cell.angle_beta   90.00
_cell.angle_gamma   90.00
#
_symmetry.space_group_name_H-M   'P 1'
#
loop_
_entity.id
_entity.type
_entity.pdbx_description
1 polymer ?
#
loop_
_entity_poly.entity_id
_entity_poly.type
_entity_poly.pdbx_seq_one_letter_code
_entity_poly.pdbx_strand_id
1 'polypeptide(L)'
;MSSKPSSRRIERQLTTLFPSTALEDHAEAVGVVERDSKLQIPALVWTFVFGFATGESRTLAAFRRSYNSTADEPLSPGGFYQRLTPLFAAYLRDLVEFALDEVAVPHTVSDEFDRFRAVMIADATILRLHRFLREEYQERRDEQAGTKLYLLHGVTDRTVKKISITGERPHDSTEFDTGSWLYGRLLILDLA
;
A
#
# COMPACT_ATOMS: atom_id res chain seq x y z
N MET A 1 3.38 -22.80 -14.89
CA MET A 1 4.35 -21.69 -15.06
C MET A 1 3.56 -20.38 -15.14
N SER A 2 3.45 -19.65 -14.04
CA SER A 2 2.75 -18.35 -14.00
C SER A 2 3.71 -17.29 -14.55
N SER A 3 3.43 -16.75 -15.74
CA SER A 3 4.21 -15.64 -16.30
C SER A 3 3.98 -14.40 -15.46
N LYS A 4 5.06 -13.78 -14.93
CA LYS A 4 4.97 -12.46 -14.28
C LYS A 4 4.25 -11.49 -15.22
N PRO A 5 3.24 -10.77 -14.75
CA PRO A 5 2.56 -9.77 -15.57
C PRO A 5 3.59 -8.72 -16.01
N SER A 6 3.57 -8.33 -17.27
CA SER A 6 4.47 -7.28 -17.75
C SER A 6 4.14 -5.96 -17.04
N SER A 7 5.14 -5.17 -16.69
CA SER A 7 4.96 -3.85 -16.03
C SER A 7 3.91 -2.97 -16.73
N ARG A 8 3.86 -3.00 -18.06
CA ARG A 8 2.84 -2.29 -18.88
C ARG A 8 1.41 -2.77 -18.64
N ARG A 9 1.21 -4.05 -18.29
CA ARG A 9 -0.13 -4.56 -17.99
C ARG A 9 -0.61 -4.04 -16.64
N ILE A 10 0.27 -4.06 -15.64
CA ILE A 10 -0.03 -3.53 -14.29
C ILE A 10 -0.33 -2.04 -14.38
N GLU A 11 0.52 -1.27 -15.05
CA GLU A 11 0.31 0.16 -15.28
C GLU A 11 -1.06 0.45 -15.91
N ARG A 12 -1.41 -0.26 -16.99
CA ARG A 12 -2.71 -0.10 -17.65
C ARG A 12 -3.88 -0.44 -16.72
N GLN A 13 -3.78 -1.51 -15.94
CA GLN A 13 -4.83 -1.89 -14.99
C GLN A 13 -5.00 -0.82 -13.91
N LEU A 14 -3.92 -0.30 -13.36
CA LEU A 14 -3.95 0.75 -12.35
C LEU A 14 -4.52 2.07 -12.91
N THR A 15 -4.12 2.48 -14.11
CA THR A 15 -4.66 3.70 -14.74
C THR A 15 -6.12 3.55 -15.19
N THR A 16 -6.58 2.33 -15.44
CA THR A 16 -8.01 2.06 -15.70
C THR A 16 -8.81 2.13 -14.40
N LEU A 17 -8.28 1.57 -13.31
CA LEU A 17 -8.92 1.61 -11.99
C LEU A 17 -8.97 3.03 -11.42
N PHE A 18 -7.91 3.81 -11.65
CA PHE A 18 -7.76 5.18 -11.17
C PHE A 18 -7.53 6.15 -12.34
N PRO A 19 -8.57 6.51 -13.10
CA PRO A 19 -8.47 7.59 -14.07
C PRO A 19 -8.15 8.92 -13.37
N SER A 20 -7.49 9.83 -14.05
CA SER A 20 -7.04 11.11 -13.47
C SER A 20 -8.16 11.88 -12.78
N THR A 21 -9.34 11.92 -13.38
CA THR A 21 -10.51 12.57 -12.80
C THR A 21 -10.95 11.95 -11.48
N ALA A 22 -10.95 10.62 -11.37
CA ALA A 22 -11.30 9.95 -10.11
C ALA A 22 -10.29 10.23 -9.00
N LEU A 23 -8.99 10.31 -9.33
CA LEU A 23 -7.95 10.70 -8.37
C LEU A 23 -8.14 12.14 -7.88
N GLU A 24 -8.49 13.06 -8.78
CA GLU A 24 -8.72 14.47 -8.46
C GLU A 24 -9.98 14.65 -7.62
N ASP A 25 -11.11 14.05 -8.03
CA ASP A 25 -12.38 14.10 -7.31
C ASP A 25 -12.23 13.56 -5.88
N HIS A 26 -11.52 12.44 -5.73
CA HIS A 26 -11.27 11.85 -4.42
C HIS A 26 -10.34 12.71 -3.55
N ALA A 27 -9.31 13.32 -4.14
CA ALA A 27 -8.42 14.22 -3.43
C ALA A 27 -9.12 15.50 -2.96
N GLU A 28 -10.06 16.04 -3.76
CA GLU A 28 -10.90 17.18 -3.37
C GLU A 28 -11.86 16.80 -2.23
N ALA A 29 -12.50 15.63 -2.31
CA ALA A 29 -13.41 15.14 -1.29
C ALA A 29 -12.73 14.95 0.08
N VAL A 30 -11.49 14.46 0.09
CA VAL A 30 -10.67 14.28 1.31
C VAL A 30 -10.04 15.61 1.77
N GLY A 31 -10.01 16.64 0.92
CA GLY A 31 -9.42 17.94 1.23
C GLY A 31 -7.90 18.01 1.08
N VAL A 32 -7.29 17.10 0.34
CA VAL A 32 -5.85 17.12 0.03
C VAL A 32 -5.47 18.28 -0.88
N VAL A 33 -6.40 18.73 -1.69
CA VAL A 33 -6.23 19.82 -2.65
C VAL A 33 -7.30 20.88 -2.45
N GLU A 34 -6.86 22.13 -2.36
CA GLU A 34 -7.75 23.29 -2.52
C GLU A 34 -7.92 23.57 -4.03
N ARG A 35 -9.12 24.04 -4.43
CA ARG A 35 -9.55 24.18 -5.84
C ARG A 35 -8.58 24.90 -6.78
N ASP A 36 -7.75 25.80 -6.28
CA ASP A 36 -6.78 26.58 -7.09
C ASP A 36 -5.34 26.06 -6.97
N SER A 37 -5.13 24.80 -6.63
CA SER A 37 -3.81 24.23 -6.45
C SER A 37 -3.14 23.90 -7.79
N LYS A 38 -1.91 24.38 -7.99
CA LYS A 38 -1.05 23.96 -9.11
C LYS A 38 -0.54 22.53 -9.00
N LEU A 39 -0.95 21.82 -7.96
CA LEU A 39 -0.56 20.45 -7.70
C LEU A 39 -1.35 19.49 -8.59
N GLN A 40 -0.65 18.75 -9.41
CA GLN A 40 -1.25 17.69 -10.22
C GLN A 40 -1.28 16.38 -9.41
N ILE A 41 -2.43 16.08 -8.82
CA ILE A 41 -2.64 14.91 -7.96
C ILE A 41 -2.32 13.60 -8.69
N PRO A 42 -2.78 13.35 -9.93
CA PRO A 42 -2.43 12.13 -10.64
C PRO A 42 -0.91 11.94 -10.78
N ALA A 43 -0.18 13.00 -11.15
CA ALA A 43 1.27 12.94 -11.26
C ALA A 43 1.95 12.64 -9.90
N LEU A 44 1.42 13.20 -8.80
CA LEU A 44 1.94 12.95 -7.47
C LEU A 44 1.69 11.50 -7.03
N VAL A 45 0.48 10.99 -7.19
CA VAL A 45 0.13 9.61 -6.84
C VAL A 45 1.01 8.63 -7.62
N TRP A 46 1.08 8.77 -8.94
CA TRP A 46 1.86 7.86 -9.77
C TRP A 46 3.36 7.95 -9.49
N THR A 47 3.86 9.13 -9.13
CA THR A 47 5.25 9.28 -8.67
C THR A 47 5.57 8.36 -7.49
N PHE A 48 4.69 8.27 -6.51
CA PHE A 48 4.90 7.39 -5.35
C PHE A 48 4.66 5.92 -5.71
N VAL A 49 3.54 5.60 -6.36
CA VAL A 49 3.19 4.22 -6.71
C VAL A 49 4.29 3.57 -7.56
N PHE A 50 4.68 4.20 -8.66
CA PHE A 50 5.70 3.63 -9.55
C PHE A 50 7.12 3.81 -9.02
N GLY A 51 7.40 4.90 -8.32
CA GLY A 51 8.70 5.12 -7.70
C GLY A 51 9.05 4.08 -6.64
N PHE A 52 8.07 3.58 -5.89
CA PHE A 52 8.28 2.47 -4.97
C PHE A 52 8.33 1.11 -5.70
N ALA A 53 7.54 0.93 -6.76
CA ALA A 53 7.45 -0.34 -7.49
C ALA A 53 8.69 -0.64 -8.34
N THR A 54 9.34 0.37 -8.92
CA THR A 54 10.49 0.18 -9.83
C THR A 54 11.81 -0.11 -9.13
N GLY A 55 11.87 0.05 -7.81
CA GLY A 55 13.08 -0.21 -7.03
C GLY A 55 14.22 0.78 -7.25
N GLU A 56 13.96 1.89 -7.94
CA GLU A 56 14.90 2.99 -8.09
C GLU A 56 15.17 3.71 -6.77
N SER A 57 15.99 4.76 -6.81
CA SER A 57 16.33 5.54 -5.61
C SER A 57 15.07 6.07 -4.89
N ARG A 58 14.75 5.50 -3.72
CA ARG A 58 13.60 5.88 -2.88
C ARG A 58 13.90 7.12 -2.02
N THR A 59 14.51 8.12 -2.62
CA THR A 59 14.76 9.41 -1.95
C THR A 59 13.70 10.43 -2.34
N LEU A 60 13.37 11.34 -1.44
CA LEU A 60 12.42 12.43 -1.72
C LEU A 60 12.88 13.29 -2.91
N ALA A 61 14.18 13.47 -3.07
CA ALA A 61 14.74 14.16 -4.22
C ALA A 61 14.50 13.41 -5.54
N ALA A 62 14.54 12.07 -5.54
CA ALA A 62 14.23 11.26 -6.71
C ALA A 62 12.73 11.33 -7.03
N PHE A 63 11.85 11.20 -6.04
CA PHE A 63 10.41 11.39 -6.22
C PHE A 63 10.05 12.76 -6.78
N ARG A 64 10.66 13.84 -6.24
CA ARG A 64 10.45 15.17 -6.80
C ARG A 64 10.91 15.28 -8.26
N ARG A 65 12.05 14.70 -8.62
CA ARG A 65 12.51 14.70 -10.03
C ARG A 65 11.53 13.94 -10.92
N SER A 66 11.03 12.80 -10.46
CA SER A 66 10.02 12.02 -11.19
C SER A 66 8.73 12.81 -11.37
N TYR A 67 8.23 13.45 -10.31
CA TYR A 67 7.07 14.35 -10.41
C TYR A 67 7.30 15.44 -11.43
N ASN A 68 8.40 16.19 -11.32
CA ASN A 68 8.73 17.32 -12.19
C ASN A 68 8.98 16.90 -13.66
N SER A 69 9.24 15.63 -13.94
CA SER A 69 9.38 15.13 -15.32
C SER A 69 8.05 14.82 -15.98
N THR A 70 6.96 14.70 -15.21
CA THR A 70 5.63 14.33 -15.70
C THR A 70 4.59 15.44 -15.52
N ALA A 71 4.78 16.31 -14.54
CA ALA A 71 3.89 17.42 -14.24
C ALA A 71 4.16 18.62 -15.16
N ASP A 72 3.10 19.34 -15.53
CA ASP A 72 3.21 20.57 -16.35
C ASP A 72 3.90 21.71 -15.58
N GLU A 73 3.67 21.78 -14.27
CA GLU A 73 4.32 22.74 -13.40
C GLU A 73 5.26 22.06 -12.40
N PRO A 74 6.57 22.35 -12.46
CA PRO A 74 7.54 21.75 -11.55
C PRO A 74 7.42 22.33 -10.14
N LEU A 75 7.58 21.48 -9.12
CA LEU A 75 7.64 21.87 -7.72
C LEU A 75 9.06 22.12 -7.25
N SER A 76 9.24 23.20 -6.49
CA SER A 76 10.48 23.43 -5.72
C SER A 76 10.66 22.33 -4.66
N PRO A 77 11.88 22.14 -4.10
CA PRO A 77 12.07 21.17 -3.01
C PRO A 77 11.12 21.42 -1.83
N GLY A 78 11.02 22.65 -1.35
CA GLY A 78 10.11 23.00 -0.25
C GLY A 78 8.65 22.76 -0.61
N GLY A 79 8.23 23.16 -1.81
CA GLY A 79 6.86 22.94 -2.28
C GLY A 79 6.50 21.45 -2.36
N PHE A 80 7.41 20.59 -2.80
CA PHE A 80 7.20 19.15 -2.83
C PHE A 80 7.08 18.56 -1.41
N TYR A 81 7.98 18.94 -0.49
CA TYR A 81 7.95 18.45 0.89
C TYR A 81 6.68 18.84 1.65
N GLN A 82 6.19 20.06 1.43
CA GLN A 82 4.95 20.55 2.05
C GLN A 82 3.70 19.74 1.64
N ARG A 83 3.77 18.98 0.55
CA ARG A 83 2.65 18.11 0.10
C ARG A 83 2.63 16.76 0.79
N LEU A 84 3.71 16.36 1.46
CA LEU A 84 3.81 15.10 2.19
C LEU A 84 3.21 15.27 3.60
N THR A 85 1.91 15.39 3.66
CA THR A 85 1.15 15.62 4.89
C THR A 85 0.50 14.32 5.39
N PRO A 86 0.09 14.25 6.67
CA PRO A 86 -0.74 13.16 7.17
C PRO A 86 -2.04 12.99 6.37
N LEU A 87 -2.61 14.09 5.87
CA LEU A 87 -3.81 14.06 5.03
C LEU A 87 -3.55 13.38 3.67
N PHE A 88 -2.40 13.66 3.05
CA PHE A 88 -2.00 12.95 1.83
C PHE A 88 -1.75 11.45 2.09
N ALA A 89 -1.19 11.10 3.23
CA ALA A 89 -1.04 9.69 3.61
C ALA A 89 -2.40 9.00 3.83
N ALA A 90 -3.36 9.68 4.44
CA ALA A 90 -4.74 9.19 4.58
C ALA A 90 -5.40 8.98 3.21
N TYR A 91 -5.28 9.95 2.32
CA TYR A 91 -5.76 9.85 0.94
C TYR A 91 -5.19 8.62 0.20
N LEU A 92 -3.88 8.38 0.29
CA LEU A 92 -3.27 7.19 -0.32
C LEU A 92 -3.80 5.89 0.29
N ARG A 93 -4.10 5.87 1.60
CA ARG A 93 -4.74 4.73 2.26
C ARG A 93 -6.13 4.47 1.70
N ASP A 94 -6.94 5.51 1.58
CA ASP A 94 -8.30 5.40 1.04
C ASP A 94 -8.30 4.88 -0.41
N LEU A 95 -7.32 5.31 -1.23
CA LEU A 95 -7.14 4.75 -2.58
C LEU A 95 -6.80 3.26 -2.55
N VAL A 96 -5.98 2.81 -1.60
CA VAL A 96 -5.67 1.38 -1.45
C VAL A 96 -6.91 0.60 -1.04
N GLU A 97 -7.68 1.09 -0.08
CA GLU A 97 -8.93 0.47 0.38
C GLU A 97 -9.92 0.37 -0.78
N PHE A 98 -10.13 1.43 -1.53
CA PHE A 98 -10.95 1.42 -2.75
C PHE A 98 -10.47 0.38 -3.78
N ALA A 99 -9.17 0.35 -4.07
CA ALA A 99 -8.61 -0.62 -5.03
C ALA A 99 -8.84 -2.07 -4.59
N LEU A 100 -8.73 -2.33 -3.29
CA LEU A 100 -8.93 -3.67 -2.74
C LEU A 100 -10.40 -4.11 -2.85
N ASP A 101 -11.34 -3.21 -2.63
CA ASP A 101 -12.76 -3.48 -2.77
C ASP A 101 -13.14 -3.74 -4.23
N GLU A 102 -12.62 -2.96 -5.17
CA GLU A 102 -12.89 -3.13 -6.61
C GLU A 102 -12.27 -4.40 -7.21
N VAL A 103 -11.09 -4.80 -6.71
CA VAL A 103 -10.40 -6.02 -7.20
C VAL A 103 -10.91 -7.29 -6.54
N ALA A 104 -11.69 -7.19 -5.47
CA ALA A 104 -12.26 -8.33 -4.75
C ALA A 104 -13.32 -9.06 -5.60
N VAL A 105 -12.88 -9.96 -6.48
CA VAL A 105 -13.77 -10.85 -7.24
C VAL A 105 -13.93 -12.17 -6.48
N PRO A 106 -15.15 -12.58 -6.10
CA PRO A 106 -15.37 -13.88 -5.47
C PRO A 106 -14.88 -15.02 -6.37
N HIS A 107 -14.03 -15.87 -5.85
CA HIS A 107 -13.61 -17.11 -6.50
C HIS A 107 -14.11 -18.31 -5.70
N THR A 108 -14.56 -19.31 -6.42
CA THR A 108 -14.83 -20.63 -5.84
C THR A 108 -13.48 -21.19 -5.37
N VAL A 109 -13.33 -21.30 -4.08
CA VAL A 109 -12.24 -22.06 -3.47
C VAL A 109 -12.61 -23.53 -3.65
N SER A 110 -11.63 -24.40 -3.93
CA SER A 110 -11.90 -25.82 -4.19
C SER A 110 -12.71 -26.46 -3.06
N ASP A 111 -13.55 -27.45 -3.41
CA ASP A 111 -14.47 -28.19 -2.51
C ASP A 111 -13.78 -28.70 -1.22
N GLU A 112 -12.46 -28.89 -1.24
CA GLU A 112 -11.65 -29.29 -0.08
C GLU A 112 -11.73 -28.30 1.09
N PHE A 113 -12.00 -27.04 0.80
CA PHE A 113 -12.09 -25.96 1.79
C PHE A 113 -13.51 -25.62 2.22
N ASP A 114 -14.53 -26.25 1.63
CA ASP A 114 -15.95 -25.98 1.92
C ASP A 114 -16.34 -26.22 3.39
N ARG A 115 -15.57 -27.06 4.09
CA ARG A 115 -15.73 -27.29 5.54
C ARG A 115 -15.37 -26.07 6.40
N PHE A 116 -14.68 -25.08 5.83
CA PHE A 116 -14.31 -23.86 6.54
C PHE A 116 -15.20 -22.71 6.12
N ARG A 117 -15.66 -21.95 7.09
CA ARG A 117 -16.47 -20.75 6.86
C ARG A 117 -15.74 -19.69 6.01
N ALA A 118 -14.43 -19.63 6.12
CA ALA A 118 -13.54 -18.80 5.30
C ALA A 118 -12.12 -19.36 5.36
N VAL A 119 -11.37 -19.17 4.28
CA VAL A 119 -9.92 -19.42 4.21
C VAL A 119 -9.21 -18.07 4.14
N MET A 120 -8.23 -17.89 4.99
CA MET A 120 -7.46 -16.65 5.06
C MET A 120 -5.97 -16.95 5.04
N ILE A 121 -5.21 -16.06 4.41
CA ILE A 121 -3.74 -16.07 4.39
C ILE A 121 -3.27 -14.80 5.08
N ALA A 122 -2.35 -14.95 6.00
CA ALA A 122 -1.64 -13.83 6.57
C ALA A 122 -0.16 -13.90 6.20
N ASP A 123 0.36 -12.78 5.77
CA ASP A 123 1.75 -12.60 5.37
C ASP A 123 2.32 -11.32 5.98
N ALA A 124 3.63 -11.31 6.20
CA ALA A 124 4.34 -10.17 6.71
C ALA A 124 5.52 -9.81 5.80
N THR A 125 5.55 -8.58 5.34
CA THR A 125 6.64 -8.06 4.53
C THR A 125 7.43 -7.01 5.30
N ILE A 126 8.77 -7.18 5.37
CA ILE A 126 9.64 -6.19 6.01
C ILE A 126 10.01 -5.11 5.00
N LEU A 127 9.71 -3.87 5.35
CA LEU A 127 10.10 -2.69 4.59
C LEU A 127 11.25 -1.98 5.32
N ARG A 128 12.41 -1.90 4.69
CA ARG A 128 13.54 -1.16 5.24
C ARG A 128 13.31 0.33 5.10
N LEU A 129 13.48 1.05 6.20
CA LEU A 129 13.31 2.48 6.29
C LEU A 129 14.66 3.19 6.36
N HIS A 130 14.63 4.50 6.19
CA HIS A 130 15.83 5.30 6.35
C HIS A 130 16.26 5.36 7.83
N ARG A 131 17.56 5.26 8.08
CA ARG A 131 18.15 5.19 9.44
C ARG A 131 17.68 6.30 10.41
N PHE A 132 17.26 7.46 9.92
CA PHE A 132 16.73 8.54 10.76
C PHE A 132 15.40 8.18 11.46
N LEU A 133 14.70 7.14 10.98
CA LEU A 133 13.47 6.65 11.59
C LEU A 133 13.73 5.54 12.63
N ARG A 134 14.98 5.28 12.96
CA ARG A 134 15.38 4.20 13.88
C ARG A 134 14.79 4.34 15.30
N GLU A 135 14.61 5.55 15.79
CA GLU A 135 14.03 5.78 17.12
C GLU A 135 12.56 5.34 17.18
N GLU A 136 11.85 5.51 16.07
CA GLU A 136 10.44 5.17 15.97
C GLU A 136 10.21 3.74 15.44
N TYR A 137 11.05 3.30 14.49
CA TYR A 137 10.96 2.00 13.82
C TYR A 137 12.24 1.19 13.99
N GLN A 138 12.39 0.56 15.14
CA GLN A 138 13.58 -0.22 15.45
C GLN A 138 13.56 -1.57 14.74
N GLU A 139 14.62 -1.87 13.98
CA GLU A 139 14.87 -3.17 13.37
C GLU A 139 15.52 -4.15 14.39
N ARG A 140 15.45 -5.45 14.15
CA ARG A 140 16.16 -6.48 14.94
C ARG A 140 17.67 -6.31 14.89
N ARG A 141 18.20 -5.76 13.82
CA ARG A 141 19.63 -5.46 13.66
C ARG A 141 19.88 -4.03 14.08
N ASP A 142 20.78 -3.84 15.02
CA ASP A 142 20.99 -2.61 15.81
C ASP A 142 21.32 -1.30 15.08
N GLU A 143 21.42 -1.28 13.76
CA GLU A 143 21.80 -0.08 13.02
C GLU A 143 20.83 0.34 11.90
N GLN A 144 19.70 -0.33 11.72
CA GLN A 144 18.75 -0.06 10.66
C GLN A 144 17.37 0.28 11.23
N ALA A 145 16.57 0.96 10.43
CA ALA A 145 15.16 1.18 10.71
C ALA A 145 14.33 0.28 9.78
N GLY A 146 13.36 -0.43 10.34
CA GLY A 146 12.49 -1.31 9.60
C GLY A 146 11.07 -1.30 10.12
N THR A 147 10.12 -1.54 9.24
CA THR A 147 8.71 -1.71 9.58
C THR A 147 8.21 -2.99 8.95
N LYS A 148 7.30 -3.65 9.63
CA LYS A 148 6.57 -4.81 9.14
C LYS A 148 5.20 -4.39 8.64
N LEU A 149 4.91 -4.73 7.39
CA LEU A 149 3.59 -4.64 6.80
C LEU A 149 2.93 -6.01 6.93
N TYR A 150 1.91 -6.11 7.76
CA TYR A 150 1.08 -7.30 7.89
C TYR A 150 -0.14 -7.18 6.99
N LEU A 151 -0.40 -8.24 6.24
CA LEU A 151 -1.55 -8.36 5.37
C LEU A 151 -2.34 -9.61 5.76
N LEU A 152 -3.61 -9.43 6.09
CA LEU A 152 -4.57 -10.53 6.24
C LEU A 152 -5.52 -10.51 5.03
N HIS A 153 -5.43 -11.54 4.20
CA HIS A 153 -6.20 -11.68 2.98
C HIS A 153 -7.22 -12.84 3.09
N GLY A 154 -8.47 -12.56 2.80
CA GLY A 154 -9.50 -13.59 2.64
C GLY A 154 -9.40 -14.23 1.25
N VAL A 155 -9.09 -15.51 1.20
CA VAL A 155 -8.98 -16.27 -0.06
C VAL A 155 -10.36 -16.54 -0.65
N THR A 156 -11.33 -16.85 0.21
CA THR A 156 -12.71 -17.19 -0.18
C THR A 156 -13.43 -16.02 -0.82
N ASP A 157 -13.28 -14.83 -0.26
CA ASP A 157 -13.95 -13.61 -0.72
C ASP A 157 -13.01 -12.62 -1.41
N ARG A 158 -11.71 -12.96 -1.51
CA ARG A 158 -10.63 -12.15 -2.09
C ARG A 158 -10.49 -10.75 -1.53
N THR A 159 -10.92 -10.54 -0.32
CA THR A 159 -10.84 -9.23 0.33
C THR A 159 -9.63 -9.15 1.24
N VAL A 160 -9.03 -7.97 1.32
CA VAL A 160 -8.09 -7.67 2.38
C VAL A 160 -8.86 -7.37 3.66
N LYS A 161 -8.63 -8.19 4.68
CA LYS A 161 -9.33 -8.10 5.97
C LYS A 161 -8.63 -7.17 6.95
N LYS A 162 -7.31 -7.11 6.86
CA LYS A 162 -6.51 -6.26 7.73
C LYS A 162 -5.20 -5.90 7.04
N ILE A 163 -4.82 -4.64 7.13
CA ILE A 163 -3.46 -4.18 6.88
C ILE A 163 -3.01 -3.48 8.15
N SER A 164 -1.85 -3.85 8.67
CA SER A 164 -1.21 -3.13 9.78
C SER A 164 0.27 -2.92 9.52
N ILE A 165 0.76 -1.80 10.01
CA ILE A 165 2.16 -1.42 9.91
C ILE A 165 2.68 -1.27 11.33
N THR A 166 3.72 -2.04 11.66
CA THR A 166 4.33 -2.03 12.99
C THR A 166 5.85 -1.92 12.88
N GLY A 167 6.53 -1.62 13.98
CA GLY A 167 7.98 -1.79 14.03
C GLY A 167 8.36 -3.26 13.83
N GLU A 168 9.55 -3.56 13.37
CA GLU A 168 9.98 -4.94 13.07
C GLU A 168 10.11 -5.84 14.34
N ARG A 169 10.26 -5.24 15.53
CA ARG A 169 10.49 -5.99 16.78
C ARG A 169 9.35 -6.88 17.30
N PRO A 170 8.05 -6.54 17.13
CA PRO A 170 6.99 -7.44 17.58
C PRO A 170 7.04 -8.79 16.87
N HIS A 171 6.90 -9.88 17.60
CA HIS A 171 6.75 -11.21 17.05
C HIS A 171 5.43 -11.29 16.25
N ASP A 172 5.45 -11.98 15.11
CA ASP A 172 4.28 -12.13 14.24
C ASP A 172 3.08 -12.73 14.97
N SER A 173 3.34 -13.61 15.94
CA SER A 173 2.30 -14.23 16.78
C SER A 173 1.55 -13.25 17.70
N THR A 174 2.09 -12.07 17.98
CA THR A 174 1.44 -11.06 18.82
C THR A 174 0.54 -10.10 18.05
N GLU A 175 0.78 -9.95 16.74
CA GLU A 175 -0.02 -9.08 15.86
C GLU A 175 -1.32 -9.74 15.40
N PHE A 176 -1.34 -11.08 15.36
CA PHE A 176 -2.55 -11.82 15.08
C PHE A 176 -3.22 -12.22 16.40
N ASP A 177 -4.08 -11.36 16.92
CA ASP A 177 -4.98 -11.75 18.00
C ASP A 177 -5.86 -12.89 17.49
N THR A 178 -5.46 -14.13 17.83
CA THR A 178 -6.17 -15.35 17.48
C THR A 178 -7.37 -15.52 18.41
N GLY A 179 -8.39 -14.73 18.20
CA GLY A 179 -9.61 -14.72 19.01
C GLY A 179 -10.76 -15.53 18.41
N SER A 180 -11.95 -15.30 18.96
CA SER A 180 -13.20 -15.96 18.54
C SER A 180 -13.57 -15.75 17.06
N TRP A 181 -13.02 -14.73 16.42
CA TRP A 181 -13.22 -14.46 15.00
C TRP A 181 -12.65 -15.56 14.08
N LEU A 182 -11.66 -16.37 14.57
CA LEU A 182 -11.12 -17.52 13.82
C LEU A 182 -12.02 -18.76 13.84
N TYR A 183 -13.07 -18.77 14.65
CA TYR A 183 -13.90 -19.95 14.80
C TYR A 183 -14.52 -20.38 13.46
N GLY A 184 -14.25 -21.63 13.07
CA GLY A 184 -14.70 -22.21 11.79
C GLY A 184 -13.97 -21.67 10.55
N ARG A 185 -12.86 -20.95 10.71
CA ARG A 185 -12.03 -20.43 9.62
C ARG A 185 -10.68 -21.12 9.59
N LEU A 186 -10.11 -21.24 8.40
CA LEU A 186 -8.73 -21.68 8.20
C LEU A 186 -7.83 -20.46 8.03
N LEU A 187 -6.83 -20.32 8.90
CA LEU A 187 -5.79 -19.29 8.78
C LEU A 187 -4.47 -19.96 8.40
N ILE A 188 -3.89 -19.54 7.30
CA ILE A 188 -2.59 -19.98 6.80
C ILE A 188 -1.59 -18.85 7.11
N LEU A 189 -0.57 -19.18 7.89
CA LEU A 189 0.50 -18.26 8.29
C LEU A 189 1.82 -18.79 7.75
N ASP A 190 2.66 -17.89 7.21
CA ASP A 190 4.09 -18.15 7.08
C ASP A 190 4.76 -17.70 8.39
N LEU A 191 5.36 -18.66 9.09
CA LEU A 191 6.03 -18.44 10.38
C LEU A 191 7.56 -18.32 10.22
N ALA A 192 8.03 -17.76 9.10
CA ALA A 192 9.45 -17.59 8.82
C ALA A 192 10.18 -16.66 9.82
#